data_cc68db53dff62f6332ee0de0d8da3d6f
#
_entry.id   cc68db53dff62f6332ee0de0d8da3d6f
#
_cell.length_a   1.000
_cell.length_b   1.000
_cell.length_c   1.000
_cell.angle_alpha   90.00
_cell.angle_beta   90.00
_cell.angle_gamma   90.00
#
_symmetry.space_group_name_H-M   'P 1'
#
loop_
_entity.id
_entity.type
_entity.pdbx_description
1 polymer ?
#
loop_
_entity_poly.entity_id
_entity_poly.type
_entity_poly.pdbx_seq_one_letter_code
_entity_poly.pdbx_strand_id
1 'polypeptide(L)'
;MKRIALFLALALAFSCTRTPGPLPRAKASAELDEAFASYLQAVADSAEDLHSVMVLQHGKVLEEKFFVPDTAHVLHSVSKTFTSTAVGFAVTEGLLHLDDKIVDLFPESLPDHVSDTLARVTIRHLLTMNSGHGTDPTGVTRSGDGDWVKGFMEWPLQYEPGTCYCYNSLGTYVLSAAVQKVTGQKVVDYLDSRLWQPLGIEKPFWQESPAGINTGGWGLYLKTEDLAKMGLCILNGGKFNNKQVIPADWVKEMSANQVPCVNAGMNGRMLQEIQANPEHPAYKNFLPENNDWVQGYGYQMWRCRHNAFRADGANGQYIIIMPEKNAVVVTTANIPNMGQELNLIWDYILPAL
;
A
#
# COMPACT_ATOMS: atom_id res chain seq x y z
N MET A 1 64.90 -27.74 -11.78
CA MET A 1 63.94 -26.73 -11.27
C MET A 1 62.63 -26.94 -11.98
N LYS A 2 61.68 -27.65 -11.36
CA LYS A 2 60.34 -27.92 -11.92
C LYS A 2 59.39 -26.83 -11.41
N ARG A 3 58.84 -26.03 -12.35
CA ARG A 3 57.79 -25.04 -12.07
C ARG A 3 56.45 -25.76 -11.99
N ILE A 4 55.83 -25.78 -10.83
CA ILE A 4 54.47 -26.24 -10.62
C ILE A 4 53.55 -25.06 -10.92
N ALA A 5 52.73 -25.17 -11.98
CA ALA A 5 51.68 -24.21 -12.29
C ALA A 5 50.44 -24.60 -11.50
N LEU A 6 50.03 -23.74 -10.59
CA LEU A 6 48.78 -23.89 -9.82
C LEU A 6 47.63 -23.32 -10.62
N PHE A 7 46.77 -24.17 -11.18
CA PHE A 7 45.51 -23.77 -11.81
C PHE A 7 44.47 -23.56 -10.73
N LEU A 8 44.12 -22.29 -10.46
CA LEU A 8 42.96 -21.93 -9.63
C LEU A 8 41.72 -22.05 -10.53
N ALA A 9 40.94 -23.12 -10.33
CA ALA A 9 39.61 -23.23 -10.94
C ALA A 9 38.61 -22.36 -10.16
N LEU A 10 38.25 -21.20 -10.73
CA LEU A 10 37.16 -20.36 -10.23
C LEU A 10 35.84 -21.07 -10.60
N ALA A 11 35.23 -21.75 -9.63
CA ALA A 11 33.88 -22.29 -9.76
C ALA A 11 32.89 -21.11 -9.71
N LEU A 12 32.47 -20.60 -10.85
CA LEU A 12 31.32 -19.73 -10.98
C LEU A 12 30.05 -20.54 -10.65
N ALA A 13 29.60 -20.44 -9.40
CA ALA A 13 28.29 -20.93 -9.02
C ALA A 13 27.23 -20.04 -9.67
N PHE A 14 26.77 -20.41 -10.87
CA PHE A 14 25.54 -19.91 -11.44
C PHE A 14 24.38 -20.36 -10.51
N SER A 15 24.02 -19.53 -9.52
CA SER A 15 22.74 -19.68 -8.85
C SER A 15 21.66 -19.36 -9.88
N CYS A 16 21.10 -20.38 -10.51
CA CYS A 16 19.85 -20.28 -11.25
C CYS A 16 18.76 -19.91 -10.22
N THR A 17 18.55 -18.62 -9.99
CA THR A 17 17.38 -18.15 -9.27
C THR A 17 16.18 -18.37 -10.19
N ARG A 18 15.50 -19.52 -10.03
CA ARG A 18 14.21 -19.72 -10.68
C ARG A 18 13.29 -18.60 -10.25
N THR A 19 12.72 -17.87 -11.18
CA THR A 19 11.62 -16.94 -10.93
C THR A 19 10.52 -17.70 -10.19
N PRO A 20 10.02 -17.21 -9.05
CA PRO A 20 8.92 -17.85 -8.34
C PRO A 20 7.73 -18.06 -9.26
N GLY A 21 7.20 -19.28 -9.26
CA GLY A 21 5.99 -19.64 -10.02
C GLY A 21 4.70 -19.16 -9.32
N PRO A 22 3.55 -19.70 -9.75
CA PRO A 22 2.27 -19.49 -9.08
C PRO A 22 2.32 -19.90 -7.62
N LEU A 23 1.49 -19.24 -6.79
CA LEU A 23 1.32 -19.61 -5.39
C LEU A 23 0.80 -21.05 -5.25
N PRO A 24 1.21 -21.80 -4.23
CA PRO A 24 0.69 -23.15 -4.03
C PRO A 24 -0.79 -23.11 -3.65
N ARG A 25 -1.59 -24.02 -4.23
CA ARG A 25 -2.99 -24.23 -3.90
C ARG A 25 -3.12 -25.43 -2.97
N ALA A 26 -4.11 -25.40 -2.08
CA ALA A 26 -4.49 -26.54 -1.24
C ALA A 26 -6.02 -26.61 -1.13
N LYS A 27 -6.53 -27.79 -0.74
CA LYS A 27 -7.95 -27.93 -0.48
C LYS A 27 -8.31 -27.17 0.79
N ALA A 28 -9.38 -26.35 0.73
CA ALA A 28 -9.98 -25.72 1.88
C ALA A 28 -10.62 -26.72 2.84
N SER A 29 -10.92 -26.30 4.06
CA SER A 29 -11.80 -27.02 4.97
C SER A 29 -13.23 -26.98 4.46
N ALA A 30 -14.08 -27.92 4.87
CA ALA A 30 -15.51 -27.86 4.51
C ALA A 30 -16.19 -26.58 5.04
N GLU A 31 -15.75 -26.08 6.19
CA GLU A 31 -16.23 -24.85 6.79
C GLU A 31 -15.88 -23.62 5.93
N LEU A 32 -14.63 -23.55 5.42
CA LEU A 32 -14.23 -22.46 4.55
C LEU A 32 -14.89 -22.56 3.16
N ASP A 33 -15.05 -23.78 2.59
CA ASP A 33 -15.77 -23.98 1.33
C ASP A 33 -17.20 -23.45 1.43
N GLU A 34 -17.94 -23.76 2.53
CA GLU A 34 -19.32 -23.31 2.78
C GLU A 34 -19.36 -21.79 3.03
N ALA A 35 -18.45 -21.27 3.82
CA ALA A 35 -18.34 -19.83 4.10
C ALA A 35 -18.02 -19.02 2.84
N PHE A 36 -17.12 -19.53 1.99
CA PHE A 36 -16.78 -18.90 0.73
C PHE A 36 -17.96 -18.89 -0.25
N ALA A 37 -18.71 -20.00 -0.35
CA ALA A 37 -19.92 -20.05 -1.15
C ALA A 37 -20.97 -19.05 -0.65
N SER A 38 -21.15 -18.92 0.67
CA SER A 38 -22.06 -17.95 1.29
C SER A 38 -21.60 -16.51 1.05
N TYR A 39 -20.30 -16.24 1.13
CA TYR A 39 -19.73 -14.95 0.75
C TYR A 39 -20.04 -14.58 -0.70
N LEU A 40 -19.81 -15.49 -1.65
CA LEU A 40 -20.09 -15.25 -3.06
C LEU A 40 -21.58 -15.00 -3.32
N GLN A 41 -22.47 -15.70 -2.60
CA GLN A 41 -23.92 -15.45 -2.69
C GLN A 41 -24.27 -14.07 -2.14
N ALA A 42 -23.71 -13.66 -1.01
CA ALA A 42 -23.95 -12.35 -0.40
C ALA A 42 -23.44 -11.19 -1.30
N VAL A 43 -22.29 -11.38 -1.97
CA VAL A 43 -21.79 -10.45 -2.99
C VAL A 43 -22.79 -10.32 -4.14
N ALA A 44 -23.30 -11.45 -4.66
CA ALA A 44 -24.28 -11.46 -5.75
C ALA A 44 -25.59 -10.79 -5.33
N ASP A 45 -26.10 -11.08 -4.13
CA ASP A 45 -27.34 -10.51 -3.58
C ASP A 45 -27.24 -8.99 -3.35
N SER A 46 -26.02 -8.50 -3.07
CA SER A 46 -25.72 -7.08 -2.89
C SER A 46 -25.52 -6.34 -4.22
N ALA A 47 -25.58 -7.05 -5.35
CA ALA A 47 -25.28 -6.55 -6.69
C ALA A 47 -23.91 -5.84 -6.81
N GLU A 48 -22.92 -6.31 -6.04
CA GLU A 48 -21.57 -5.78 -6.06
C GLU A 48 -20.77 -6.33 -7.26
N ASP A 49 -20.03 -5.45 -7.94
CA ASP A 49 -19.22 -5.78 -9.11
C ASP A 49 -17.82 -6.25 -8.67
N LEU A 50 -17.77 -7.46 -8.09
CA LEU A 50 -16.53 -8.13 -7.72
C LEU A 50 -15.90 -8.74 -8.98
N HIS A 51 -14.65 -8.41 -9.27
CA HIS A 51 -13.90 -8.96 -10.40
C HIS A 51 -13.17 -10.25 -10.03
N SER A 52 -12.54 -10.25 -8.88
CA SER A 52 -11.85 -11.43 -8.35
C SER A 52 -11.72 -11.38 -6.84
N VAL A 53 -11.62 -12.56 -6.24
CA VAL A 53 -11.26 -12.75 -4.83
C VAL A 53 -10.34 -13.95 -4.70
N MET A 54 -9.35 -13.86 -3.83
CA MET A 54 -8.46 -14.97 -3.48
C MET A 54 -8.23 -14.98 -1.98
N VAL A 55 -8.44 -16.15 -1.35
CA VAL A 55 -8.26 -16.39 0.09
C VAL A 55 -7.07 -17.29 0.30
N LEU A 56 -6.10 -16.81 1.07
CA LEU A 56 -4.89 -17.56 1.42
C LEU A 56 -4.83 -17.78 2.93
N GLN A 57 -4.40 -18.97 3.32
CA GLN A 57 -4.03 -19.27 4.70
C GLN A 57 -2.81 -20.19 4.73
N HIS A 58 -1.94 -19.98 5.73
CA HIS A 58 -0.69 -20.74 5.89
C HIS A 58 0.16 -20.81 4.60
N GLY A 59 0.17 -19.73 3.83
CA GLY A 59 0.97 -19.59 2.61
C GLY A 59 0.42 -20.31 1.38
N LYS A 60 -0.82 -20.78 1.42
CA LYS A 60 -1.48 -21.48 0.30
C LYS A 60 -2.79 -20.80 -0.05
N VAL A 61 -3.11 -20.76 -1.33
CA VAL A 61 -4.44 -20.37 -1.82
C VAL A 61 -5.39 -21.53 -1.49
N LEU A 62 -6.44 -21.23 -0.75
CA LEU A 62 -7.48 -22.18 -0.36
C LEU A 62 -8.73 -21.99 -1.18
N GLU A 63 -9.12 -20.72 -1.45
CA GLU A 63 -10.26 -20.36 -2.27
C GLU A 63 -9.90 -19.26 -3.24
N GLU A 64 -10.44 -19.33 -4.45
CA GLU A 64 -10.30 -18.28 -5.45
C GLU A 64 -11.48 -18.26 -6.41
N LYS A 65 -11.90 -17.06 -6.80
CA LYS A 65 -12.93 -16.86 -7.80
C LYS A 65 -12.59 -15.68 -8.71
N PHE A 66 -12.72 -15.89 -10.01
CA PHE A 66 -12.56 -14.86 -11.03
C PHE A 66 -13.88 -14.74 -11.78
N PHE A 67 -14.48 -13.57 -11.77
CA PHE A 67 -15.70 -13.23 -12.52
C PHE A 67 -15.36 -12.61 -13.88
N VAL A 68 -14.15 -12.08 -14.01
CA VAL A 68 -13.57 -11.55 -15.25
C VAL A 68 -12.21 -12.23 -15.49
N PRO A 69 -11.65 -12.20 -16.73
CA PRO A 69 -10.32 -12.73 -16.99
C PRO A 69 -9.27 -12.12 -16.06
N ASP A 70 -8.34 -12.94 -15.53
CA ASP A 70 -7.25 -12.49 -14.66
C ASP A 70 -6.21 -11.70 -15.46
N THR A 71 -6.50 -10.43 -15.66
CA THR A 71 -5.61 -9.46 -16.28
C THR A 71 -5.14 -8.44 -15.24
N ALA A 72 -4.14 -7.63 -15.58
CA ALA A 72 -3.71 -6.57 -14.69
C ALA A 72 -4.81 -5.50 -14.53
N HIS A 73 -5.28 -5.29 -13.29
CA HIS A 73 -6.27 -4.30 -12.90
C HIS A 73 -5.60 -3.02 -12.40
N VAL A 74 -6.26 -1.89 -12.60
CA VAL A 74 -5.84 -0.64 -11.96
C VAL A 74 -6.08 -0.72 -10.46
N LEU A 75 -5.03 -0.51 -9.68
CA LEU A 75 -5.07 -0.75 -8.23
C LEU A 75 -5.47 0.48 -7.41
N HIS A 76 -5.68 1.62 -8.07
CA HIS A 76 -5.95 2.87 -7.35
C HIS A 76 -4.95 3.06 -6.19
N SER A 77 -5.44 3.31 -4.98
CA SER A 77 -4.60 3.61 -3.82
C SER A 77 -3.83 2.43 -3.22
N VAL A 78 -4.10 1.18 -3.62
CA VAL A 78 -3.20 0.05 -3.28
C VAL A 78 -1.76 0.33 -3.75
N SER A 79 -1.60 1.13 -4.83
CA SER A 79 -0.29 1.61 -5.31
C SER A 79 0.57 2.23 -4.21
N LYS A 80 -0.04 2.88 -3.22
CA LYS A 80 0.65 3.55 -2.11
C LYS A 80 1.52 2.61 -1.27
N THR A 81 1.06 1.38 -1.07
CA THR A 81 1.81 0.36 -0.33
C THR A 81 3.10 -0.02 -1.06
N PHE A 82 3.07 -0.06 -2.39
CA PHE A 82 4.27 -0.32 -3.20
C PHE A 82 5.22 0.89 -3.21
N THR A 83 4.69 2.12 -3.22
CA THR A 83 5.51 3.33 -3.06
C THR A 83 6.16 3.37 -1.69
N SER A 84 5.42 3.04 -0.61
CA SER A 84 5.98 2.90 0.75
C SER A 84 7.11 1.87 0.77
N THR A 85 6.92 0.73 0.10
CA THR A 85 7.95 -0.31 0.00
C THR A 85 9.23 0.21 -0.69
N ALA A 86 9.08 1.01 -1.76
CA ALA A 86 10.22 1.63 -2.42
C ALA A 86 10.95 2.64 -1.50
N VAL A 87 10.21 3.44 -0.74
CA VAL A 87 10.78 4.31 0.29
C VAL A 87 11.54 3.48 1.33
N GLY A 88 10.97 2.34 1.74
CA GLY A 88 11.61 1.42 2.70
C GLY A 88 12.96 0.88 2.22
N PHE A 89 13.05 0.53 0.95
CA PHE A 89 14.34 0.16 0.36
C PHE A 89 15.32 1.34 0.36
N ALA A 90 14.89 2.52 -0.09
CA ALA A 90 15.74 3.71 -0.14
C ALA A 90 16.26 4.11 1.26
N VAL A 91 15.41 3.99 2.29
CA VAL A 91 15.80 4.24 3.69
C VAL A 91 16.80 3.19 4.18
N THR A 92 16.55 1.92 3.89
CA THR A 92 17.44 0.82 4.31
C THR A 92 18.79 0.89 3.60
N GLU A 93 18.82 1.38 2.36
CA GLU A 93 20.05 1.61 1.59
C GLU A 93 20.78 2.92 1.97
N GLY A 94 20.21 3.73 2.88
CA GLY A 94 20.78 5.00 3.32
C GLY A 94 20.73 6.12 2.29
N LEU A 95 19.86 5.98 1.27
CA LEU A 95 19.67 6.97 0.21
C LEU A 95 18.64 8.04 0.59
N LEU A 96 17.75 7.72 1.52
CA LEU A 96 16.68 8.59 2.01
C LEU A 96 16.54 8.40 3.52
N HIS A 97 16.18 9.48 4.24
CA HIS A 97 15.90 9.42 5.67
C HIS A 97 14.46 9.87 5.95
N LEU A 98 13.87 9.31 7.00
CA LEU A 98 12.48 9.66 7.37
C LEU A 98 12.33 11.14 7.74
N ASP A 99 13.38 11.76 8.24
CA ASP A 99 13.40 13.15 8.68
C ASP A 99 13.95 14.12 7.62
N ASP A 100 14.23 13.62 6.40
CA ASP A 100 14.59 14.48 5.26
C ASP A 100 13.41 15.41 4.93
N LYS A 101 13.71 16.70 4.81
CA LYS A 101 12.72 17.72 4.51
C LYS A 101 12.46 17.80 3.01
N ILE A 102 11.21 17.90 2.63
CA ILE A 102 10.85 17.95 1.21
C ILE A 102 11.39 19.21 0.52
N VAL A 103 11.51 20.33 1.23
CA VAL A 103 12.08 21.57 0.70
C VAL A 103 13.56 21.44 0.37
N ASP A 104 14.31 20.62 1.12
CA ASP A 104 15.72 20.36 0.86
C ASP A 104 15.91 19.35 -0.28
N LEU A 105 14.97 18.39 -0.41
CA LEU A 105 14.97 17.41 -1.49
C LEU A 105 14.61 18.00 -2.84
N PHE A 106 13.74 19.01 -2.90
CA PHE A 106 13.21 19.58 -4.14
C PHE A 106 13.39 21.10 -4.23
N PRO A 107 14.65 21.62 -4.19
CA PRO A 107 14.88 23.06 -4.28
C PRO A 107 14.43 23.68 -5.60
N GLU A 108 14.30 22.88 -6.68
CA GLU A 108 13.81 23.31 -7.99
C GLU A 108 12.29 23.51 -8.06
N SER A 109 11.53 22.91 -7.12
CA SER A 109 10.07 22.95 -7.08
C SER A 109 9.53 23.79 -5.91
N LEU A 110 10.37 24.64 -5.32
CA LEU A 110 9.96 25.49 -4.20
C LEU A 110 8.91 26.54 -4.66
N PRO A 111 7.92 26.84 -3.82
CA PRO A 111 7.05 28.00 -4.01
C PRO A 111 7.86 29.30 -3.84
N ASP A 112 7.30 30.42 -4.32
CA ASP A 112 7.93 31.74 -4.19
C ASP A 112 8.20 32.11 -2.73
N HIS A 113 7.42 31.57 -1.80
CA HIS A 113 7.60 31.74 -0.37
C HIS A 113 7.48 30.39 0.36
N VAL A 114 8.55 30.00 1.03
CA VAL A 114 8.59 28.81 1.90
C VAL A 114 8.21 29.24 3.32
N SER A 115 7.03 28.84 3.79
CA SER A 115 6.61 29.09 5.18
C SER A 115 7.41 28.22 6.16
N ASP A 116 7.48 28.69 7.43
CA ASP A 116 8.11 27.91 8.50
C ASP A 116 7.46 26.55 8.70
N THR A 117 6.17 26.42 8.46
CA THR A 117 5.42 25.17 8.51
C THR A 117 5.83 24.22 7.38
N LEU A 118 5.88 24.73 6.13
CA LEU A 118 6.33 23.92 4.99
C LEU A 118 7.78 23.43 5.17
N ALA A 119 8.65 24.28 5.71
CA ALA A 119 10.06 23.95 5.97
C ALA A 119 10.24 22.79 6.98
N ARG A 120 9.19 22.36 7.68
CA ARG A 120 9.20 21.24 8.64
C ARG A 120 8.60 19.95 8.08
N VAL A 121 8.02 19.96 6.87
CA VAL A 121 7.43 18.75 6.28
C VAL A 121 8.53 17.78 5.88
N THR A 122 8.41 16.54 6.34
CA THR A 122 9.40 15.47 6.12
C THR A 122 8.80 14.28 5.38
N ILE A 123 9.65 13.35 4.94
CA ILE A 123 9.26 12.06 4.34
C ILE A 123 8.33 11.29 5.28
N ARG A 124 8.60 11.27 6.59
CA ARG A 124 7.74 10.65 7.61
C ARG A 124 6.31 11.20 7.57
N HIS A 125 6.17 12.52 7.50
CA HIS A 125 4.85 13.17 7.45
C HIS A 125 4.06 12.77 6.22
N LEU A 126 4.73 12.56 5.07
CA LEU A 126 4.07 12.08 3.85
C LEU A 126 3.64 10.61 3.98
N LEU A 127 4.49 9.74 4.55
CA LEU A 127 4.20 8.32 4.79
C LEU A 127 2.98 8.14 5.69
N THR A 128 2.81 8.99 6.68
CA THR A 128 1.75 8.91 7.70
C THR A 128 0.55 9.81 7.42
N MET A 129 0.49 10.45 6.23
CA MET A 129 -0.63 11.30 5.83
C MET A 129 -0.90 12.47 6.79
N ASN A 130 0.11 13.03 7.42
CA ASN A 130 -0.01 14.14 8.36
C ASN A 130 0.94 15.30 8.06
N SER A 131 1.04 15.64 6.75
CA SER A 131 1.89 16.73 6.25
C SER A 131 1.46 18.14 6.69
N GLY A 132 0.27 18.28 7.29
CA GLY A 132 -0.30 19.57 7.70
C GLY A 132 -1.37 20.11 6.75
N HIS A 133 -1.62 19.46 5.61
CA HIS A 133 -2.76 19.79 4.76
C HIS A 133 -4.09 19.45 5.44
N GLY A 134 -5.12 20.25 5.19
CA GLY A 134 -6.48 19.97 5.64
C GLY A 134 -7.35 19.25 4.59
N THR A 135 -6.90 19.24 3.34
CA THR A 135 -7.56 18.58 2.20
C THR A 135 -6.54 18.05 1.23
N ASP A 136 -6.92 17.06 0.41
CA ASP A 136 -6.07 16.48 -0.64
C ASP A 136 -6.03 17.40 -1.89
N PRO A 137 -4.89 17.98 -2.29
CA PRO A 137 -4.77 18.85 -3.45
C PRO A 137 -4.68 18.10 -4.78
N THR A 138 -4.70 16.79 -4.81
CA THR A 138 -4.43 15.96 -5.99
C THR A 138 -5.27 16.36 -7.20
N GLY A 139 -6.57 16.59 -7.01
CA GLY A 139 -7.49 16.93 -8.12
C GLY A 139 -7.15 18.24 -8.79
N VAL A 140 -6.82 19.26 -8.02
CA VAL A 140 -6.47 20.62 -8.52
C VAL A 140 -5.09 20.59 -9.18
N THR A 141 -4.10 20.00 -8.52
CA THR A 141 -2.72 19.99 -9.02
C THR A 141 -2.58 19.21 -10.33
N ARG A 142 -3.31 18.10 -10.48
CA ARG A 142 -3.29 17.31 -11.73
C ARG A 142 -3.84 18.04 -12.96
N SER A 143 -4.65 19.06 -12.77
CA SER A 143 -5.18 19.90 -13.84
C SER A 143 -4.26 21.05 -14.26
N GLY A 144 -3.14 21.23 -13.54
CA GLY A 144 -2.14 22.26 -13.79
C GLY A 144 -1.03 21.85 -14.77
N ASP A 145 0.03 22.63 -14.82
CA ASP A 145 1.11 22.63 -15.82
C ASP A 145 2.20 21.57 -15.63
N GLY A 146 2.07 20.69 -14.66
CA GLY A 146 2.86 19.46 -14.59
C GLY A 146 3.92 19.36 -13.51
N ASP A 147 4.29 20.41 -12.77
CA ASP A 147 5.12 20.27 -11.56
C ASP A 147 4.23 19.98 -10.34
N TRP A 148 3.96 18.70 -10.14
CA TRP A 148 3.08 18.28 -9.05
C TRP A 148 3.75 18.33 -7.67
N VAL A 149 5.08 18.34 -7.60
CA VAL A 149 5.82 18.55 -6.34
C VAL A 149 5.64 20.01 -5.90
N LYS A 150 5.80 20.96 -6.83
CA LYS A 150 5.53 22.39 -6.57
C LYS A 150 4.07 22.58 -6.15
N GLY A 151 3.12 22.01 -6.88
CA GLY A 151 1.69 22.11 -6.56
C GLY A 151 1.34 21.55 -5.17
N PHE A 152 2.03 20.49 -4.70
CA PHE A 152 1.92 19.99 -3.33
C PHE A 152 2.42 21.02 -2.31
N MET A 153 3.57 21.64 -2.56
CA MET A 153 4.18 22.62 -1.64
C MET A 153 3.49 23.97 -1.63
N GLU A 154 2.83 24.36 -2.72
CA GLU A 154 2.03 25.59 -2.82
C GLU A 154 0.67 25.48 -2.14
N TRP A 155 0.14 24.25 -1.96
CA TRP A 155 -1.15 24.06 -1.31
C TRP A 155 -1.09 24.44 0.17
N PRO A 156 -2.03 25.26 0.68
CA PRO A 156 -1.95 25.78 2.04
C PRO A 156 -1.91 24.68 3.11
N LEU A 157 -0.97 24.76 4.02
CA LEU A 157 -0.91 23.95 5.24
C LEU A 157 -1.80 24.62 6.30
N GLN A 158 -2.77 23.86 6.82
CA GLN A 158 -3.73 24.33 7.82
C GLN A 158 -3.33 23.91 9.24
N TYR A 159 -2.46 22.93 9.35
CA TYR A 159 -2.02 22.32 10.61
C TYR A 159 -0.50 22.19 10.66
N GLU A 160 0.03 22.07 11.87
CA GLU A 160 1.44 21.68 12.04
C GLU A 160 1.68 20.27 11.52
N PRO A 161 2.76 20.02 10.75
CA PRO A 161 3.15 18.69 10.32
C PRO A 161 3.25 17.72 11.51
N GLY A 162 2.71 16.52 11.35
CA GLY A 162 2.66 15.51 12.39
C GLY A 162 1.46 15.59 13.34
N THR A 163 0.60 16.60 13.24
CA THR A 163 -0.48 16.81 14.23
C THR A 163 -1.88 16.45 13.75
N CYS A 164 -2.13 16.44 12.44
CA CYS A 164 -3.44 16.17 11.89
C CYS A 164 -3.34 15.26 10.66
N TYR A 165 -4.00 14.11 10.74
CA TYR A 165 -4.14 13.23 9.58
C TYR A 165 -5.01 13.88 8.51
N CYS A 166 -4.55 13.79 7.27
CA CYS A 166 -5.33 14.13 6.09
C CYS A 166 -4.87 13.24 4.93
N TYR A 167 -5.75 12.33 4.50
CA TYR A 167 -5.44 11.44 3.38
C TYR A 167 -5.13 12.27 2.14
N ASN A 168 -3.93 12.09 1.60
CA ASN A 168 -3.36 12.96 0.57
C ASN A 168 -2.58 12.15 -0.45
N SER A 169 -3.19 11.92 -1.62
CA SER A 169 -2.57 11.13 -2.68
C SER A 169 -1.40 11.85 -3.36
N LEU A 170 -1.43 13.18 -3.38
CA LEU A 170 -0.32 13.97 -3.91
C LEU A 170 0.93 13.87 -3.02
N GLY A 171 0.75 13.75 -1.69
CA GLY A 171 1.86 13.46 -0.79
C GLY A 171 2.57 12.14 -1.11
N THR A 172 1.82 11.12 -1.55
CA THR A 172 2.43 9.86 -2.01
C THR A 172 3.13 10.02 -3.35
N TYR A 173 2.64 10.87 -4.24
CA TYR A 173 3.38 11.24 -5.45
C TYR A 173 4.73 11.89 -5.10
N VAL A 174 4.77 12.78 -4.10
CA VAL A 174 6.03 13.38 -3.64
C VAL A 174 6.98 12.32 -3.08
N LEU A 175 6.48 11.26 -2.40
CA LEU A 175 7.32 10.10 -2.01
C LEU A 175 7.89 9.38 -3.24
N SER A 176 7.09 9.17 -4.29
CA SER A 176 7.56 8.59 -5.56
C SER A 176 8.64 9.45 -6.21
N ALA A 177 8.43 10.77 -6.23
CA ALA A 177 9.41 11.73 -6.72
C ALA A 177 10.72 11.70 -5.90
N ALA A 178 10.62 11.57 -4.57
CA ALA A 178 11.78 11.47 -3.68
C ALA A 178 12.60 10.21 -3.98
N VAL A 179 11.95 9.05 -4.13
CA VAL A 179 12.63 7.81 -4.52
C VAL A 179 13.32 7.99 -5.87
N GLN A 180 12.63 8.52 -6.89
CA GLN A 180 13.24 8.75 -8.20
C GLN A 180 14.42 9.71 -8.12
N LYS A 181 14.34 10.76 -7.31
CA LYS A 181 15.41 11.75 -7.15
C LYS A 181 16.67 11.15 -6.54
N VAL A 182 16.54 10.38 -5.45
CA VAL A 182 17.72 9.85 -4.75
C VAL A 182 18.30 8.61 -5.42
N THR A 183 17.51 7.87 -6.21
CA THR A 183 17.95 6.64 -6.88
C THR A 183 18.29 6.84 -8.36
N GLY A 184 17.81 7.91 -8.98
CA GLY A 184 17.88 8.12 -10.44
C GLY A 184 16.95 7.17 -11.22
N GLN A 185 16.05 6.41 -10.57
CA GLN A 185 15.17 5.42 -11.19
C GLN A 185 13.72 5.70 -10.85
N LYS A 186 12.80 5.49 -11.79
CA LYS A 186 11.37 5.46 -11.51
C LYS A 186 11.07 4.39 -10.46
N VAL A 187 10.04 4.57 -9.64
CA VAL A 187 9.68 3.58 -8.62
C VAL A 187 9.48 2.19 -9.21
N VAL A 188 8.81 2.08 -10.35
CA VAL A 188 8.57 0.78 -11.02
C VAL A 188 9.88 0.09 -11.43
N ASP A 189 10.90 0.85 -11.83
CA ASP A 189 12.22 0.36 -12.21
C ASP A 189 13.07 0.01 -10.98
N TYR A 190 13.04 0.87 -9.96
CA TYR A 190 13.76 0.67 -8.71
C TYR A 190 13.28 -0.57 -7.96
N LEU A 191 11.98 -0.89 -8.05
CA LEU A 191 11.40 -2.09 -7.47
C LEU A 191 11.69 -3.37 -8.28
N ASP A 192 12.22 -3.30 -9.51
CA ASP A 192 12.32 -4.47 -10.38
C ASP A 192 13.12 -5.60 -9.74
N SER A 193 14.39 -5.39 -9.47
CA SER A 193 15.25 -6.41 -8.84
C SER A 193 14.99 -6.60 -7.34
N ARG A 194 14.33 -5.64 -6.68
CA ARG A 194 14.10 -5.62 -5.23
C ARG A 194 12.79 -6.28 -4.82
N LEU A 195 11.76 -6.18 -5.66
CA LEU A 195 10.41 -6.65 -5.33
C LEU A 195 9.80 -7.52 -6.45
N TRP A 196 9.72 -7.02 -7.70
CA TRP A 196 8.99 -7.73 -8.74
C TRP A 196 9.61 -9.10 -9.05
N GLN A 197 10.90 -9.14 -9.36
CA GLN A 197 11.60 -10.40 -9.65
C GLN A 197 11.61 -11.37 -8.45
N PRO A 198 11.93 -10.95 -7.21
CA PRO A 198 11.86 -11.83 -6.03
C PRO A 198 10.49 -12.42 -5.76
N LEU A 199 9.40 -11.70 -6.06
CA LEU A 199 8.02 -12.18 -5.92
C LEU A 199 7.54 -12.97 -7.14
N GLY A 200 8.31 -13.00 -8.23
CA GLY A 200 7.87 -13.59 -9.50
C GLY A 200 6.71 -12.85 -10.13
N ILE A 201 6.74 -11.53 -10.03
CA ILE A 201 5.81 -10.59 -10.66
C ILE A 201 6.48 -10.07 -11.92
N GLU A 202 5.78 -10.11 -13.03
CA GLU A 202 6.22 -9.42 -14.25
C GLU A 202 6.22 -7.92 -13.98
N LYS A 203 7.28 -7.21 -14.43
CA LYS A 203 7.40 -5.77 -14.21
C LYS A 203 6.13 -5.06 -14.70
N PRO A 204 5.37 -4.39 -13.80
CA PRO A 204 4.06 -3.88 -14.13
C PRO A 204 4.11 -2.53 -14.84
N PHE A 205 2.99 -2.17 -15.46
CA PHE A 205 2.73 -0.81 -15.86
C PHE A 205 2.34 0.06 -14.64
N TRP A 206 2.92 1.26 -14.56
CA TRP A 206 2.57 2.28 -13.58
C TRP A 206 2.42 3.63 -14.28
N GLN A 207 1.28 4.28 -14.14
CA GLN A 207 1.02 5.61 -14.71
C GLN A 207 2.07 6.63 -14.25
N GLU A 208 2.30 7.62 -15.09
CA GLU A 208 3.27 8.69 -14.84
C GLU A 208 2.61 10.06 -14.88
N SER A 209 3.23 11.01 -14.19
CA SER A 209 2.96 12.43 -14.33
C SER A 209 3.56 12.98 -15.62
N PRO A 210 3.20 14.19 -16.04
CA PRO A 210 3.87 14.87 -17.17
C PRO A 210 5.39 15.01 -17.02
N ALA A 211 5.90 15.02 -15.77
CA ALA A 211 7.33 15.05 -15.47
C ALA A 211 8.01 13.67 -15.58
N GLY A 212 7.31 12.61 -16.01
CA GLY A 212 7.87 11.26 -16.15
C GLY A 212 8.16 10.56 -14.82
N ILE A 213 7.43 10.91 -13.76
CA ILE A 213 7.51 10.31 -12.43
C ILE A 213 6.30 9.40 -12.24
N ASN A 214 6.47 8.17 -11.74
CA ASN A 214 5.33 7.32 -11.44
C ASN A 214 4.41 8.00 -10.43
N THR A 215 3.09 7.90 -10.64
CA THR A 215 2.08 8.62 -9.82
C THR A 215 2.12 8.25 -8.34
N GLY A 216 2.69 7.10 -8.00
CA GLY A 216 2.94 6.66 -6.62
C GLY A 216 1.66 6.40 -5.82
N GLY A 217 0.76 7.37 -5.75
CA GLY A 217 -0.48 7.29 -4.99
C GLY A 217 -1.61 6.51 -5.68
N TRP A 218 -1.46 6.20 -6.98
CA TRP A 218 -2.43 5.49 -7.83
C TRP A 218 -1.74 4.97 -9.09
N GLY A 219 -2.49 4.30 -9.96
CA GLY A 219 -2.10 4.03 -11.35
C GLY A 219 -1.14 2.87 -11.56
N LEU A 220 -0.88 2.04 -10.54
CA LEU A 220 -0.21 0.74 -10.68
C LEU A 220 -1.22 -0.29 -11.17
N TYR A 221 -0.79 -1.21 -12.05
CA TYR A 221 -1.61 -2.30 -12.58
C TYR A 221 -0.97 -3.64 -12.25
N LEU A 222 -1.69 -4.51 -11.53
CA LEU A 222 -1.26 -5.88 -11.21
C LEU A 222 -2.42 -6.87 -11.33
N LYS A 223 -2.09 -8.15 -11.41
CA LYS A 223 -3.04 -9.26 -11.33
C LYS A 223 -3.39 -9.58 -9.88
N THR A 224 -4.50 -10.26 -9.68
CA THR A 224 -4.95 -10.69 -8.34
C THR A 224 -3.91 -11.54 -7.62
N GLU A 225 -3.27 -12.48 -8.31
CA GLU A 225 -2.23 -13.31 -7.70
C GLU A 225 -0.98 -12.51 -7.32
N ASP A 226 -0.67 -11.42 -8.02
CA ASP A 226 0.46 -10.55 -7.66
C ASP A 226 0.17 -9.78 -6.37
N LEU A 227 -1.09 -9.36 -6.15
CA LEU A 227 -1.54 -8.79 -4.88
C LEU A 227 -1.41 -9.81 -3.75
N ALA A 228 -1.79 -11.07 -4.00
CA ALA A 228 -1.68 -12.16 -3.04
C ALA A 228 -0.22 -12.45 -2.65
N LYS A 229 0.72 -12.43 -3.61
CA LYS A 229 2.15 -12.57 -3.35
C LYS A 229 2.69 -11.43 -2.47
N MET A 230 2.28 -10.19 -2.75
CA MET A 230 2.64 -9.04 -1.93
C MET A 230 2.07 -9.16 -0.51
N GLY A 231 0.79 -9.50 -0.38
CA GLY A 231 0.15 -9.71 0.92
C GLY A 231 0.82 -10.81 1.73
N LEU A 232 1.15 -11.93 1.10
CA LEU A 232 1.87 -13.04 1.74
C LEU A 232 3.29 -12.64 2.17
N CYS A 233 3.99 -11.86 1.35
CA CYS A 233 5.30 -11.32 1.70
C CYS A 233 5.22 -10.44 2.96
N ILE A 234 4.26 -9.52 3.01
CA ILE A 234 4.04 -8.64 4.16
C ILE A 234 3.64 -9.44 5.41
N LEU A 235 2.70 -10.39 5.29
CA LEU A 235 2.27 -11.28 6.37
C LEU A 235 3.46 -12.00 7.03
N ASN A 236 4.42 -12.42 6.22
CA ASN A 236 5.64 -13.12 6.66
C ASN A 236 6.80 -12.18 7.07
N GLY A 237 6.50 -10.93 7.46
CA GLY A 237 7.51 -9.98 7.88
C GLY A 237 8.52 -9.62 6.79
N GLY A 238 8.05 -9.52 5.55
CA GLY A 238 8.84 -9.20 4.37
C GLY A 238 9.54 -10.39 3.72
N LYS A 239 9.27 -11.62 4.16
CA LYS A 239 9.86 -12.84 3.58
C LYS A 239 8.96 -13.45 2.52
N PHE A 240 9.57 -13.88 1.42
CA PHE A 240 8.92 -14.67 0.38
C PHE A 240 9.84 -15.84 -0.03
N ASN A 241 9.31 -17.07 -0.06
CA ASN A 241 10.10 -18.29 -0.32
C ASN A 241 11.37 -18.37 0.56
N ASN A 242 11.23 -18.10 1.86
CA ASN A 242 12.30 -18.07 2.87
C ASN A 242 13.43 -17.04 2.63
N LYS A 243 13.26 -16.12 1.69
CA LYS A 243 14.19 -15.00 1.48
C LYS A 243 13.59 -13.71 2.00
N GLN A 244 14.40 -12.88 2.68
CA GLN A 244 13.98 -11.52 3.01
C GLN A 244 13.92 -10.71 1.72
N VAL A 245 12.73 -10.26 1.34
CA VAL A 245 12.47 -9.43 0.16
C VAL A 245 12.29 -7.99 0.60
N ILE A 246 11.33 -7.71 1.49
CA ILE A 246 11.13 -6.37 2.06
C ILE A 246 11.83 -6.34 3.42
N PRO A 247 12.56 -5.27 3.79
CA PRO A 247 13.19 -5.16 5.10
C PRO A 247 12.19 -5.38 6.24
N ALA A 248 12.51 -6.27 7.19
CA ALA A 248 11.57 -6.67 8.25
C ALA A 248 11.12 -5.50 9.13
N ASP A 249 12.06 -4.62 9.48
CA ASP A 249 11.75 -3.42 10.27
C ASP A 249 10.80 -2.48 9.51
N TRP A 250 10.95 -2.39 8.18
CA TRP A 250 10.04 -1.60 7.36
C TRP A 250 8.62 -2.16 7.36
N VAL A 251 8.47 -3.48 7.20
CA VAL A 251 7.15 -4.14 7.28
C VAL A 251 6.49 -3.88 8.63
N LYS A 252 7.25 -3.93 9.72
CA LYS A 252 6.76 -3.60 11.06
C LYS A 252 6.25 -2.17 11.14
N GLU A 253 7.04 -1.20 10.65
CA GLU A 253 6.66 0.22 10.68
C GLU A 253 5.47 0.53 9.77
N MET A 254 5.41 -0.05 8.55
CA MET A 254 4.33 0.22 7.61
C MET A 254 2.97 -0.35 8.07
N SER A 255 2.98 -1.42 8.87
CA SER A 255 1.77 -2.03 9.43
C SER A 255 1.42 -1.55 10.85
N ALA A 256 2.29 -0.79 11.51
CA ALA A 256 2.04 -0.23 12.83
C ALA A 256 1.00 0.91 12.79
N ASN A 257 0.36 1.16 13.93
CA ASN A 257 -0.51 2.32 14.09
C ASN A 257 0.33 3.57 14.38
N GLN A 258 0.72 4.27 13.31
CA GLN A 258 1.51 5.50 13.39
C GLN A 258 0.64 6.73 13.68
N VAL A 259 -0.61 6.71 13.20
CA VAL A 259 -1.59 7.79 13.38
C VAL A 259 -2.92 7.19 13.82
N PRO A 260 -3.37 7.45 15.06
CA PRO A 260 -4.44 6.67 15.69
C PRO A 260 -5.86 7.04 15.26
N CYS A 261 -6.10 8.26 14.78
CA CYS A 261 -7.45 8.72 14.46
C CYS A 261 -7.51 9.25 13.02
N VAL A 262 -8.00 8.43 12.11
CA VAL A 262 -7.95 8.65 10.66
C VAL A 262 -9.28 8.35 9.97
N ASN A 263 -9.50 8.98 8.83
CA ASN A 263 -10.55 8.65 7.88
C ASN A 263 -10.17 9.15 6.48
N ALA A 264 -10.49 8.41 5.42
CA ALA A 264 -10.15 8.79 4.05
C ALA A 264 -10.94 10.02 3.55
N GLY A 265 -12.15 10.22 4.05
CA GLY A 265 -13.07 11.28 3.59
C GLY A 265 -13.01 12.57 4.41
N MET A 266 -12.22 12.63 5.48
CA MET A 266 -12.06 13.83 6.31
C MET A 266 -10.70 13.87 6.99
N ASN A 267 -10.30 15.04 7.47
CA ASN A 267 -9.09 15.12 8.27
C ASN A 267 -9.33 14.64 9.72
N GLY A 268 -8.24 14.27 10.41
CA GLY A 268 -8.31 13.66 11.73
C GLY A 268 -8.93 14.57 12.80
N ARG A 269 -8.84 15.91 12.65
CA ARG A 269 -9.46 16.84 13.58
C ARG A 269 -10.99 16.81 13.48
N MET A 270 -11.53 16.85 12.26
CA MET A 270 -12.98 16.71 12.04
C MET A 270 -13.50 15.37 12.57
N LEU A 271 -12.75 14.28 12.39
CA LEU A 271 -13.10 12.98 12.91
C LEU A 271 -13.12 12.99 14.47
N GLN A 272 -12.11 13.60 15.11
CA GLN A 272 -12.06 13.74 16.57
C GLN A 272 -13.26 14.53 17.11
N GLU A 273 -13.66 15.61 16.44
CA GLU A 273 -14.83 16.42 16.81
C GLU A 273 -16.12 15.61 16.75
N ILE A 274 -16.30 14.79 15.70
CA ILE A 274 -17.45 13.88 15.60
C ILE A 274 -17.44 12.84 16.72
N GLN A 275 -16.32 12.19 16.95
CA GLN A 275 -16.18 11.14 17.97
C GLN A 275 -16.30 11.67 19.41
N ALA A 276 -16.01 12.94 19.64
CA ALA A 276 -16.21 13.59 20.94
C ALA A 276 -17.67 14.01 21.21
N ASN A 277 -18.57 13.96 20.22
CA ASN A 277 -19.95 14.40 20.34
C ASN A 277 -20.95 13.28 20.00
N PRO A 278 -21.45 12.50 21.00
CA PRO A 278 -22.43 11.43 20.77
C PRO A 278 -23.74 11.86 20.10
N GLU A 279 -24.09 13.14 20.18
CA GLU A 279 -25.28 13.70 19.54
C GLU A 279 -25.04 14.08 18.06
N HIS A 280 -23.79 14.00 17.58
CA HIS A 280 -23.49 14.30 16.18
C HIS A 280 -24.15 13.26 15.26
N PRO A 281 -24.86 13.68 14.18
CA PRO A 281 -25.58 12.75 13.29
C PRO A 281 -24.73 11.62 12.73
N ALA A 282 -23.45 11.88 12.49
CA ALA A 282 -22.50 10.90 11.95
C ALA A 282 -21.78 10.07 13.03
N TYR A 283 -22.00 10.31 14.33
CA TYR A 283 -21.25 9.68 15.43
C TYR A 283 -21.15 8.15 15.28
N LYS A 284 -22.29 7.48 15.09
CA LYS A 284 -22.35 6.02 15.00
C LYS A 284 -21.58 5.45 13.80
N ASN A 285 -21.44 6.23 12.72
CA ASN A 285 -20.75 5.79 11.49
C ASN A 285 -19.22 5.80 11.63
N PHE A 286 -18.71 6.49 12.67
CA PHE A 286 -17.27 6.64 12.88
C PHE A 286 -16.80 6.04 14.22
N LEU A 287 -17.59 5.13 14.78
CA LEU A 287 -17.15 4.34 15.93
C LEU A 287 -16.18 3.25 15.48
N PRO A 288 -15.11 2.98 16.26
CA PRO A 288 -14.13 1.97 15.89
C PRO A 288 -14.70 0.57 15.66
N GLU A 289 -15.75 0.18 16.37
CA GLU A 289 -16.40 -1.11 16.21
C GLU A 289 -17.13 -1.28 14.86
N ASN A 290 -17.43 -0.17 14.15
CA ASN A 290 -18.26 -0.16 12.96
C ASN A 290 -17.52 0.26 11.68
N ASN A 291 -16.28 0.78 11.81
CA ASN A 291 -15.63 1.45 10.69
C ASN A 291 -14.14 1.11 10.61
N ASP A 292 -13.73 0.51 9.50
CA ASP A 292 -12.34 0.14 9.23
C ASP A 292 -11.44 1.32 8.82
N TRP A 293 -12.00 2.51 8.57
CA TRP A 293 -11.22 3.72 8.25
C TRP A 293 -10.89 4.59 9.46
N VAL A 294 -11.25 4.14 10.68
CA VAL A 294 -10.94 4.85 11.93
C VAL A 294 -10.06 4.04 12.89
N GLN A 295 -9.44 2.96 12.38
CA GLN A 295 -8.60 2.07 13.18
C GLN A 295 -7.14 2.55 13.29
N GLY A 296 -6.76 3.53 12.49
CA GLY A 296 -5.40 4.05 12.41
C GLY A 296 -4.73 3.84 11.05
N TYR A 297 -3.54 4.41 10.91
CA TYR A 297 -2.77 4.42 9.68
C TYR A 297 -1.28 4.21 9.96
N GLY A 298 -0.64 3.40 9.14
CA GLY A 298 0.80 3.16 9.17
C GLY A 298 1.54 3.96 8.09
N TYR A 299 2.62 3.39 7.55
CA TYR A 299 3.27 3.97 6.37
C TYR A 299 2.58 3.49 5.09
N GLN A 300 1.52 4.22 4.69
CA GLN A 300 0.70 3.97 3.49
C GLN A 300 -0.08 2.65 3.55
N MET A 301 -0.48 2.24 4.76
CA MET A 301 -1.38 1.12 5.02
C MET A 301 -2.40 1.47 6.10
N TRP A 302 -3.62 0.99 5.95
CA TRP A 302 -4.71 1.15 6.90
C TRP A 302 -4.70 0.06 7.96
N ARG A 303 -4.94 0.43 9.21
CA ARG A 303 -5.35 -0.53 10.24
C ARG A 303 -6.82 -0.90 10.01
N CYS A 304 -7.20 -2.10 10.48
CA CYS A 304 -8.56 -2.62 10.41
C CYS A 304 -9.03 -3.11 11.77
N ARG A 305 -10.32 -3.36 11.87
CA ARG A 305 -10.87 -4.21 12.92
C ARG A 305 -10.16 -5.57 12.93
N HIS A 306 -10.41 -6.39 13.94
CA HIS A 306 -9.87 -7.76 14.06
C HIS A 306 -8.33 -7.82 14.02
N ASN A 307 -7.66 -6.77 14.50
CA ASN A 307 -6.21 -6.63 14.47
C ASN A 307 -5.57 -6.83 13.08
N ALA A 308 -6.38 -6.71 12.03
CA ALA A 308 -5.93 -6.77 10.64
C ALA A 308 -5.36 -5.43 10.17
N PHE A 309 -4.75 -5.43 9.00
CA PHE A 309 -4.34 -4.23 8.28
C PHE A 309 -4.39 -4.48 6.77
N ARG A 310 -4.46 -3.41 5.99
CA ARG A 310 -4.67 -3.57 4.55
C ARG A 310 -4.00 -2.50 3.70
N ALA A 311 -3.67 -2.86 2.46
CA ALA A 311 -3.61 -1.94 1.34
C ALA A 311 -5.03 -1.74 0.82
N ASP A 312 -5.39 -0.50 0.48
CA ASP A 312 -6.74 -0.07 0.18
C ASP A 312 -6.76 0.77 -1.10
N GLY A 313 -7.59 0.42 -2.04
CA GLY A 313 -7.77 1.14 -3.29
C GLY A 313 -9.25 1.37 -3.60
N ALA A 314 -9.56 2.53 -4.16
CA ALA A 314 -10.93 2.87 -4.53
C ALA A 314 -11.63 1.72 -5.28
N ASN A 315 -12.92 1.58 -5.06
CA ASN A 315 -13.79 0.59 -5.67
C ASN A 315 -13.44 -0.87 -5.31
N GLY A 316 -12.90 -1.12 -4.10
CA GLY A 316 -12.76 -2.49 -3.60
C GLY A 316 -11.49 -3.22 -4.06
N GLN A 317 -10.40 -2.51 -4.32
CA GLN A 317 -9.09 -3.12 -4.50
C GLN A 317 -8.46 -3.33 -3.13
N TYR A 318 -8.29 -4.58 -2.67
CA TYR A 318 -7.76 -4.85 -1.34
C TYR A 318 -6.61 -5.86 -1.33
N ILE A 319 -5.66 -5.64 -0.41
CA ILE A 319 -4.79 -6.66 0.15
C ILE A 319 -5.02 -6.61 1.66
N ILE A 320 -5.81 -7.53 2.19
CA ILE A 320 -6.15 -7.61 3.61
C ILE A 320 -5.27 -8.66 4.26
N ILE A 321 -4.53 -8.25 5.29
CA ILE A 321 -3.59 -9.11 6.02
C ILE A 321 -4.14 -9.34 7.42
N MET A 322 -4.32 -10.60 7.80
CA MET A 322 -4.88 -11.07 9.07
C MET A 322 -3.83 -11.91 9.81
N PRO A 323 -2.92 -11.29 10.58
CA PRO A 323 -1.80 -12.01 11.22
C PRO A 323 -2.26 -13.11 12.18
N GLU A 324 -3.31 -12.88 12.95
CA GLU A 324 -3.83 -13.85 13.94
C GLU A 324 -4.39 -15.12 13.28
N LYS A 325 -4.84 -15.02 12.04
CA LYS A 325 -5.33 -16.15 11.23
C LYS A 325 -4.25 -16.71 10.30
N ASN A 326 -3.07 -16.10 10.25
CA ASN A 326 -2.03 -16.40 9.25
C ASN A 326 -2.62 -16.44 7.83
N ALA A 327 -3.41 -15.40 7.51
CA ALA A 327 -4.21 -15.36 6.29
C ALA A 327 -4.09 -14.01 5.55
N VAL A 328 -4.37 -14.07 4.25
CA VAL A 328 -4.48 -12.92 3.36
C VAL A 328 -5.73 -13.08 2.50
N VAL A 329 -6.50 -12.02 2.36
CA VAL A 329 -7.59 -11.93 1.37
C VAL A 329 -7.27 -10.80 0.41
N VAL A 330 -7.36 -11.06 -0.88
CA VAL A 330 -7.20 -10.03 -1.91
C VAL A 330 -8.44 -9.96 -2.78
N THR A 331 -8.82 -8.74 -3.17
CA THR A 331 -9.92 -8.50 -4.10
C THR A 331 -9.51 -7.51 -5.17
N THR A 332 -10.10 -7.66 -6.35
CA THR A 332 -10.21 -6.63 -7.38
C THR A 332 -11.67 -6.46 -7.73
N ALA A 333 -12.14 -5.23 -7.86
CA ALA A 333 -13.56 -4.95 -7.95
C ALA A 333 -13.85 -3.57 -8.58
N ASN A 334 -15.14 -3.32 -8.79
CA ASN A 334 -15.67 -1.99 -9.06
C ASN A 334 -16.86 -1.72 -8.12
N ILE A 335 -16.59 -1.80 -6.80
CA ILE A 335 -17.58 -1.73 -5.72
C ILE A 335 -17.53 -0.34 -5.06
N PRO A 336 -18.54 0.53 -5.25
CA PRO A 336 -18.56 1.85 -4.61
C PRO A 336 -18.72 1.78 -3.09
N ASN A 337 -19.45 0.80 -2.57
CA ASN A 337 -19.65 0.60 -1.13
C ASN A 337 -18.56 -0.29 -0.54
N MET A 338 -17.36 0.25 -0.47
CA MET A 338 -16.17 -0.46 0.01
C MET A 338 -16.30 -0.97 1.46
N GLY A 339 -17.11 -0.31 2.30
CA GLY A 339 -17.37 -0.74 3.67
C GLY A 339 -18.20 -2.01 3.73
N GLN A 340 -19.15 -2.18 2.83
CA GLN A 340 -19.96 -3.39 2.70
C GLN A 340 -19.09 -4.58 2.29
N GLU A 341 -18.22 -4.41 1.28
CA GLU A 341 -17.30 -5.46 0.85
C GLU A 341 -16.40 -5.95 2.02
N LEU A 342 -15.82 -5.03 2.81
CA LEU A 342 -15.05 -5.39 3.98
C LEU A 342 -15.90 -6.16 5.01
N ASN A 343 -17.15 -5.71 5.26
CA ASN A 343 -18.04 -6.40 6.19
C ASN A 343 -18.36 -7.82 5.72
N LEU A 344 -18.60 -8.06 4.42
CA LEU A 344 -18.80 -9.41 3.90
C LEU A 344 -17.58 -10.31 4.15
N ILE A 345 -16.37 -9.80 4.04
CA ILE A 345 -15.16 -10.55 4.35
C ILE A 345 -15.09 -10.86 5.86
N TRP A 346 -15.44 -9.89 6.73
CA TRP A 346 -15.46 -10.08 8.18
C TRP A 346 -16.55 -11.04 8.63
N ASP A 347 -17.72 -11.00 8.02
CA ASP A 347 -18.88 -11.79 8.41
C ASP A 347 -18.80 -13.24 7.94
N TYR A 348 -18.26 -13.49 6.75
CA TYR A 348 -18.23 -14.83 6.15
C TYR A 348 -16.85 -15.49 6.17
N ILE A 349 -15.80 -14.77 5.71
CA ILE A 349 -14.49 -15.40 5.52
C ILE A 349 -13.70 -15.49 6.82
N LEU A 350 -13.62 -14.40 7.59
CA LEU A 350 -12.82 -14.36 8.82
C LEU A 350 -13.17 -15.44 9.85
N PRO A 351 -14.45 -15.77 10.12
CA PRO A 351 -14.80 -16.82 11.10
C PRO A 351 -14.32 -18.22 10.70
N ALA A 352 -14.27 -18.49 9.39
CA ALA A 352 -13.93 -19.82 8.84
C ALA A 352 -12.42 -20.03 8.63
N LEU A 353 -11.60 -19.01 8.90
CA LEU A 353 -10.12 -19.08 8.87
C LEU A 353 -9.56 -19.60 10.25
#